data_69a14efa7f977626e8adc61cbb429408
#
_entry.id   69a14efa7f977626e8adc61cbb429408
#
_cell.length_a   1.000
_cell.length_b   1.000
_cell.length_c   1.000
_cell.angle_alpha   90.00
_cell.angle_beta   90.00
_cell.angle_gamma   90.00
#
_symmetry.space_group_name_H-M   'P 1'
#
loop_
_entity.id
_entity.type
_entity.pdbx_description
1 polymer ?
#
loop_
_entity_poly.entity_id
_entity_poly.type
_entity_poly.pdbx_seq_one_letter_code
_entity_poly.pdbx_strand_id
1 'polypeptide(L)'
;DNLIPTKRKFHCYLNPQRKVSEKAFEVHGYTDEFLSRQKKFKEVVDDFLDFIKNKKLIIHNAEFDLSHLNNELSILKKGKIENEIVDTMILARDKYPGSSINLDALCRRYRIDNSKRKQHNALLDCDLLAKVYINLIDQKEPTLDFQSYNNNKKENYTKDISYFKKVVKPSEKEFTDHQKFLKVDLKKNFF
;
A
#
# COMPACT_ATOMS: atom_id res chain seq x y z
N ASP A 1 -0.56 2.46 11.75
CA ASP A 1 -1.08 1.32 12.40
C ASP A 1 -1.42 0.21 11.39
N ASN A 2 -2.15 -0.79 11.64
CA ASN A 2 -2.15 -2.08 10.94
C ASN A 2 -2.64 -2.12 9.48
N LEU A 3 -2.82 -1.02 8.77
CA LEU A 3 -3.28 -0.95 7.36
C LEU A 3 -4.47 -1.89 7.02
N ILE A 4 -5.32 -2.15 7.99
CA ILE A 4 -6.52 -2.98 7.79
C ILE A 4 -7.63 -2.09 7.22
N PRO A 5 -8.21 -2.43 6.07
CA PRO A 5 -9.33 -1.68 5.51
C PRO A 5 -10.50 -1.59 6.49
N THR A 6 -10.98 -0.38 6.73
CA THR A 6 -12.17 -0.16 7.56
C THR A 6 -13.45 -0.37 6.75
N LYS A 7 -14.59 -0.53 7.44
CA LYS A 7 -15.90 -0.62 6.78
C LYS A 7 -16.43 0.75 6.34
N ARG A 8 -15.76 1.87 6.71
CA ARG A 8 -16.20 3.21 6.35
C ARG A 8 -15.89 3.47 4.88
N LYS A 9 -16.92 3.72 4.09
CA LYS A 9 -16.83 4.04 2.66
C LYS A 9 -17.65 5.30 2.38
N PHE A 10 -17.13 6.15 1.50
CA PHE A 10 -17.87 7.24 0.89
C PHE A 10 -18.00 6.90 -0.60
N HIS A 11 -19.21 6.78 -1.08
CA HIS A 11 -19.48 6.47 -2.48
C HIS A 11 -20.77 7.17 -2.93
N CYS A 12 -20.70 7.82 -4.08
CA CYS A 12 -21.87 8.40 -4.73
C CYS A 12 -21.67 8.43 -6.24
N TYR A 13 -22.76 8.40 -6.97
CA TYR A 13 -22.78 8.74 -8.39
C TYR A 13 -23.13 10.23 -8.52
N LEU A 14 -22.54 10.89 -9.50
CA LEU A 14 -22.73 12.32 -9.72
C LEU A 14 -23.32 12.59 -11.08
N ASN A 15 -24.23 13.56 -11.13
CA ASN A 15 -24.71 14.13 -12.37
C ASN A 15 -23.67 15.13 -12.89
N PRO A 16 -23.00 14.83 -14.03
CA PRO A 16 -21.97 15.70 -14.60
C PRO A 16 -22.54 16.95 -15.27
N GLN A 17 -23.86 17.08 -15.34
CA GLN A 17 -24.60 18.17 -16.03
C GLN A 17 -24.18 18.36 -17.50
N ARG A 18 -23.65 17.32 -18.11
CA ARG A 18 -23.26 17.25 -19.53
C ARG A 18 -23.44 15.84 -20.05
N LYS A 19 -23.49 15.66 -21.36
CA LYS A 19 -23.54 14.34 -21.99
C LYS A 19 -22.26 13.55 -21.73
N VAL A 20 -22.41 12.29 -21.48
CA VAL A 20 -21.29 11.32 -21.36
C VAL A 20 -20.69 11.11 -22.76
N SER A 21 -19.39 11.23 -22.89
CA SER A 21 -18.71 10.87 -24.13
C SER A 21 -18.69 9.36 -24.34
N GLU A 22 -18.64 8.89 -25.58
CA GLU A 22 -18.53 7.47 -25.91
C GLU A 22 -17.37 6.80 -25.18
N LYS A 23 -16.18 7.45 -25.17
CA LYS A 23 -15.00 6.97 -24.47
C LYS A 23 -15.23 6.82 -22.97
N ALA A 24 -15.94 7.75 -22.32
CA ALA A 24 -16.25 7.64 -20.91
C ALA A 24 -17.24 6.51 -20.64
N PHE A 25 -18.25 6.35 -21.50
CA PHE A 25 -19.19 5.26 -21.41
C PHE A 25 -18.51 3.88 -21.55
N GLU A 26 -17.58 3.72 -22.49
CA GLU A 26 -16.78 2.50 -22.64
C GLU A 26 -16.00 2.15 -21.37
N VAL A 27 -15.52 3.15 -20.65
CA VAL A 27 -14.72 2.96 -19.42
C VAL A 27 -15.58 2.58 -18.22
N HIS A 28 -16.69 3.28 -17.96
CA HIS A 28 -17.47 3.12 -16.72
C HIS A 28 -18.86 2.53 -16.93
N GLY A 29 -19.41 2.52 -18.16
CA GLY A 29 -20.69 1.91 -18.51
C GLY A 29 -21.96 2.63 -18.03
N TYR A 30 -21.86 3.86 -17.48
CA TYR A 30 -23.03 4.60 -17.00
C TYR A 30 -23.63 5.45 -18.10
N THR A 31 -24.96 5.34 -18.28
CA THR A 31 -25.72 6.11 -19.27
C THR A 31 -26.03 7.53 -18.80
N ASP A 32 -26.30 8.43 -19.76
CA ASP A 32 -26.78 9.79 -19.48
C ASP A 32 -28.05 9.77 -18.63
N GLU A 33 -28.99 8.86 -18.94
CA GLU A 33 -30.23 8.73 -18.20
C GLU A 33 -30.01 8.37 -16.73
N PHE A 34 -29.11 7.42 -16.47
CA PHE A 34 -28.76 7.05 -15.09
C PHE A 34 -28.13 8.20 -14.33
N LEU A 35 -27.12 8.88 -14.95
CA LEU A 35 -26.37 9.95 -14.29
C LEU A 35 -27.20 11.22 -14.11
N SER A 36 -28.12 11.52 -15.02
CA SER A 36 -28.98 12.71 -14.90
C SER A 36 -29.87 12.71 -13.65
N ARG A 37 -30.18 11.52 -13.12
CA ARG A 37 -30.98 11.34 -11.89
C ARG A 37 -30.17 11.42 -10.60
N GLN A 38 -28.83 11.52 -10.70
CA GLN A 38 -27.95 11.54 -9.54
C GLN A 38 -27.79 12.94 -8.97
N LYS A 39 -27.23 13.01 -7.75
CA LYS A 39 -26.91 14.28 -7.09
C LYS A 39 -25.84 15.04 -7.86
N LYS A 40 -25.87 16.34 -7.81
CA LYS A 40 -24.80 17.20 -8.32
C LYS A 40 -23.65 17.26 -7.32
N PHE A 41 -22.43 17.56 -7.78
CA PHE A 41 -21.26 17.64 -6.91
C PHE A 41 -21.47 18.62 -5.74
N LYS A 42 -22.11 19.78 -5.98
CA LYS A 42 -22.42 20.76 -4.94
C LYS A 42 -23.27 20.23 -3.77
N GLU A 43 -24.02 19.15 -3.98
CA GLU A 43 -24.91 18.57 -2.96
C GLU A 43 -24.22 17.54 -2.07
N VAL A 44 -23.00 17.11 -2.46
CA VAL A 44 -22.24 16.07 -1.76
C VAL A 44 -20.84 16.52 -1.34
N VAL A 45 -20.41 17.68 -1.79
CA VAL A 45 -19.03 18.16 -1.61
C VAL A 45 -18.67 18.35 -0.13
N ASP A 46 -19.59 18.82 0.70
CA ASP A 46 -19.31 19.04 2.13
C ASP A 46 -19.15 17.71 2.86
N ASP A 47 -20.01 16.74 2.60
CA ASP A 47 -19.90 15.38 3.14
C ASP A 47 -18.59 14.71 2.68
N PHE A 48 -18.19 14.94 1.42
CA PHE A 48 -16.94 14.44 0.88
C PHE A 48 -15.73 15.07 1.58
N LEU A 49 -15.70 16.40 1.71
CA LEU A 49 -14.59 17.10 2.39
C LEU A 49 -14.47 16.69 3.86
N ASP A 50 -15.61 16.55 4.56
CA ASP A 50 -15.61 16.04 5.93
C ASP A 50 -15.12 14.60 6.02
N PHE A 51 -15.46 13.76 5.04
CA PHE A 51 -14.99 12.37 4.99
C PHE A 51 -13.47 12.28 4.85
N ILE A 52 -12.84 13.13 4.04
CA ILE A 52 -11.38 13.11 3.81
C ILE A 52 -10.60 13.97 4.80
N LYS A 53 -11.25 14.80 5.61
CA LYS A 53 -10.64 15.77 6.54
C LYS A 53 -9.57 15.11 7.42
N ASN A 54 -8.40 15.71 7.48
CA ASN A 54 -7.23 15.25 8.27
C ASN A 54 -6.77 13.81 7.93
N LYS A 55 -7.00 13.35 6.70
CA LYS A 55 -6.56 12.04 6.25
C LYS A 55 -5.52 12.16 5.15
N LYS A 56 -4.60 11.22 5.14
CA LYS A 56 -3.71 10.98 4.00
C LYS A 56 -4.51 10.31 2.88
N LEU A 57 -4.42 10.86 1.68
CA LEU A 57 -5.10 10.33 0.49
C LEU A 57 -4.12 9.48 -0.32
N ILE A 58 -4.51 8.25 -0.58
CA ILE A 58 -3.75 7.31 -1.41
C ILE A 58 -4.47 7.20 -2.74
N ILE A 59 -3.81 7.65 -3.79
CA ILE A 59 -4.41 7.78 -5.13
C ILE A 59 -3.45 7.14 -6.14
N HIS A 60 -3.98 6.60 -7.23
CA HIS A 60 -3.20 6.05 -8.33
C HIS A 60 -3.26 6.99 -9.54
N ASN A 61 -2.19 7.71 -9.83
CA ASN A 61 -2.13 8.85 -10.76
C ASN A 61 -2.85 10.09 -10.18
N ALA A 62 -2.37 10.54 -9.02
CA ALA A 62 -3.03 11.56 -8.22
C ALA A 62 -3.24 12.91 -8.93
N GLU A 63 -2.35 13.29 -9.84
CA GLU A 63 -2.46 14.53 -10.61
C GLU A 63 -3.77 14.59 -11.39
N PHE A 64 -4.17 13.47 -12.00
CA PHE A 64 -5.41 13.38 -12.76
C PHE A 64 -6.65 13.62 -11.88
N ASP A 65 -6.78 12.90 -10.79
CA ASP A 65 -7.95 13.00 -9.91
C ASP A 65 -8.01 14.35 -9.20
N LEU A 66 -6.86 14.84 -8.70
CA LEU A 66 -6.79 16.13 -8.01
C LEU A 66 -7.07 17.31 -8.93
N SER A 67 -6.66 17.24 -10.19
CA SER A 67 -6.97 18.30 -11.16
C SER A 67 -8.49 18.45 -11.36
N HIS A 68 -9.20 17.34 -11.50
CA HIS A 68 -10.66 17.32 -11.63
C HIS A 68 -11.34 17.79 -10.36
N LEU A 69 -10.97 17.25 -9.20
CA LEU A 69 -11.56 17.64 -7.91
C LEU A 69 -11.33 19.12 -7.60
N ASN A 70 -10.13 19.63 -7.78
CA ASN A 70 -9.81 21.02 -7.53
C ASN A 70 -10.51 21.96 -8.52
N ASN A 71 -10.73 21.54 -9.77
CA ASN A 71 -11.52 22.29 -10.72
C ASN A 71 -12.98 22.41 -10.24
N GLU A 72 -13.62 21.31 -9.85
CA GLU A 72 -14.98 21.31 -9.31
C GLU A 72 -15.11 22.16 -8.03
N LEU A 73 -14.12 22.06 -7.13
CA LEU A 73 -14.07 22.90 -5.93
C LEU A 73 -13.93 24.37 -6.26
N SER A 74 -13.12 24.73 -7.26
CA SER A 74 -12.95 26.10 -7.73
C SER A 74 -14.25 26.70 -8.27
N ILE A 75 -15.02 25.92 -9.04
CA ILE A 75 -16.35 26.33 -9.56
C ILE A 75 -17.29 26.66 -8.39
N LEU A 76 -17.19 25.92 -7.30
CA LEU A 76 -17.99 26.14 -6.08
C LEU A 76 -17.38 27.19 -5.13
N LYS A 77 -16.30 27.87 -5.53
CA LYS A 77 -15.56 28.85 -4.71
C LYS A 77 -15.05 28.24 -3.38
N LYS A 78 -14.73 26.95 -3.36
CA LYS A 78 -14.14 26.25 -2.24
C LYS A 78 -12.62 26.16 -2.39
N GLY A 79 -11.90 25.97 -1.28
CA GLY A 79 -10.44 25.77 -1.26
C GLY A 79 -10.03 24.47 -1.96
N LYS A 80 -8.79 24.40 -2.37
CA LYS A 80 -8.20 23.17 -2.93
C LYS A 80 -8.05 22.10 -1.86
N ILE A 81 -7.86 20.86 -2.29
CA ILE A 81 -7.50 19.74 -1.41
C ILE A 81 -6.09 19.95 -0.88
N GLU A 82 -5.95 20.04 0.45
CA GLU A 82 -4.70 20.28 1.18
C GLU A 82 -4.19 19.02 1.90
N ASN A 83 -4.85 17.91 1.70
CA ASN A 83 -4.48 16.64 2.32
C ASN A 83 -3.07 16.20 1.89
N GLU A 84 -2.37 15.47 2.75
CA GLU A 84 -1.16 14.74 2.35
C GLU A 84 -1.53 13.69 1.29
N ILE A 85 -0.83 13.72 0.15
CA ILE A 85 -1.09 12.84 -0.99
C ILE A 85 0.02 11.82 -1.14
N VAL A 86 -0.37 10.57 -1.32
CA VAL A 86 0.53 9.48 -1.73
C VAL A 86 0.09 9.00 -3.11
N ASP A 87 0.89 9.26 -4.12
CA ASP A 87 0.66 8.73 -5.46
C ASP A 87 1.31 7.35 -5.60
N THR A 88 0.48 6.33 -5.70
CA THR A 88 0.97 4.95 -5.84
C THR A 88 1.59 4.67 -7.21
N MET A 89 1.32 5.48 -8.23
CA MET A 89 1.98 5.37 -9.53
C MET A 89 3.44 5.85 -9.43
N ILE A 90 3.72 6.92 -8.68
CA ILE A 90 5.09 7.38 -8.42
C ILE A 90 5.83 6.31 -7.63
N LEU A 91 5.27 5.81 -6.51
CA LEU A 91 5.89 4.74 -5.72
C LEU A 91 6.19 3.49 -6.57
N ALA A 92 5.26 3.11 -7.46
CA ALA A 92 5.46 1.96 -8.33
C ALA A 92 6.54 2.21 -9.40
N ARG A 93 6.67 3.44 -9.91
CA ARG A 93 7.70 3.82 -10.87
C ARG A 93 9.10 3.73 -10.26
N ASP A 94 9.24 4.22 -9.04
CA ASP A 94 10.51 4.19 -8.32
C ASP A 94 10.93 2.76 -7.98
N LYS A 95 9.96 1.92 -7.59
CA LYS A 95 10.21 0.51 -7.22
C LYS A 95 10.43 -0.40 -8.43
N TYR A 96 9.81 -0.10 -9.57
CA TYR A 96 9.83 -0.93 -10.78
C TYR A 96 10.12 -0.10 -12.04
N PRO A 97 11.31 0.49 -12.18
CA PRO A 97 11.65 1.30 -13.32
C PRO A 97 11.52 0.51 -14.62
N GLY A 98 10.94 1.14 -15.65
CA GLY A 98 10.73 0.52 -16.96
C GLY A 98 9.61 -0.50 -17.07
N SER A 99 8.91 -0.81 -15.97
CA SER A 99 7.79 -1.76 -15.98
C SER A 99 6.44 -1.04 -16.15
N SER A 100 5.42 -1.80 -16.60
CA SER A 100 4.03 -1.31 -16.55
C SER A 100 3.59 -1.16 -15.10
N ILE A 101 3.05 0.01 -14.77
CA ILE A 101 2.67 0.43 -13.41
C ILE A 101 1.19 0.77 -13.27
N ASN A 102 0.36 0.46 -14.27
CA ASN A 102 -1.09 0.60 -14.12
C ASN A 102 -1.63 -0.38 -13.06
N LEU A 103 -2.83 -0.11 -12.53
CA LEU A 103 -3.42 -0.89 -11.44
C LEU A 103 -3.50 -2.38 -11.75
N ASP A 104 -3.87 -2.76 -12.99
CA ASP A 104 -3.96 -4.18 -13.41
C ASP A 104 -2.58 -4.85 -13.47
N ALA A 105 -1.56 -4.14 -13.94
CA ALA A 105 -0.19 -4.66 -13.95
C ALA A 105 0.33 -4.87 -12.53
N LEU A 106 0.03 -3.95 -11.61
CA LEU A 106 0.42 -4.08 -10.20
C LEU A 106 -0.36 -5.21 -9.52
N CYS A 107 -1.66 -5.36 -9.79
CA CYS A 107 -2.43 -6.50 -9.29
C CYS A 107 -1.82 -7.83 -9.73
N ARG A 108 -1.48 -7.97 -11.02
CA ARG A 108 -0.82 -9.18 -11.53
C ARG A 108 0.53 -9.43 -10.86
N ARG A 109 1.34 -8.40 -10.71
CA ARG A 109 2.66 -8.49 -10.05
C ARG A 109 2.56 -8.99 -8.62
N TYR A 110 1.58 -8.48 -7.87
CA TYR A 110 1.36 -8.85 -6.47
C TYR A 110 0.40 -10.04 -6.29
N ARG A 111 -0.01 -10.70 -7.38
CA ARG A 111 -0.96 -11.83 -7.36
C ARG A 111 -2.27 -11.49 -6.65
N ILE A 112 -2.74 -10.26 -6.85
CA ILE A 112 -4.03 -9.79 -6.35
C ILE A 112 -5.08 -10.12 -7.41
N ASP A 113 -6.11 -10.87 -7.01
CA ASP A 113 -7.21 -11.22 -7.90
C ASP A 113 -8.02 -9.98 -8.30
N ASN A 114 -7.98 -9.64 -9.59
CA ASN A 114 -8.73 -8.57 -10.21
C ASN A 114 -9.75 -9.09 -11.26
N SER A 115 -10.08 -10.37 -11.25
CA SER A 115 -10.98 -11.03 -12.23
C SER A 115 -12.38 -10.40 -12.31
N LYS A 116 -12.83 -9.78 -11.22
CA LYS A 116 -14.12 -9.07 -11.13
C LYS A 116 -14.11 -7.69 -11.79
N ARG A 117 -12.94 -7.19 -12.18
CA ARG A 117 -12.76 -5.87 -12.80
C ARG A 117 -12.99 -5.95 -14.32
N LYS A 118 -14.25 -6.11 -14.72
CA LYS A 118 -14.62 -6.09 -16.15
C LYS A 118 -14.71 -4.68 -16.72
N GLN A 119 -15.10 -3.71 -15.89
CA GLN A 119 -15.16 -2.28 -16.17
C GLN A 119 -14.60 -1.52 -14.96
N HIS A 120 -14.21 -0.27 -15.14
CA HIS A 120 -13.76 0.57 -14.05
C HIS A 120 -14.90 0.84 -13.06
N ASN A 121 -14.83 0.22 -11.91
CA ASN A 121 -15.74 0.43 -10.79
C ASN A 121 -14.96 1.06 -9.63
N ALA A 122 -15.32 2.27 -9.27
CA ALA A 122 -14.59 3.05 -8.27
C ALA A 122 -14.40 2.31 -6.93
N LEU A 123 -15.41 1.61 -6.44
CA LEU A 123 -15.30 0.84 -5.18
C LEU A 123 -14.33 -0.33 -5.31
N LEU A 124 -14.43 -1.08 -6.41
CA LEU A 124 -13.53 -2.20 -6.66
C LEU A 124 -12.10 -1.71 -6.86
N ASP A 125 -11.91 -0.63 -7.60
CA ASP A 125 -10.60 -0.02 -7.83
C ASP A 125 -9.98 0.47 -6.52
N CYS A 126 -10.76 1.07 -5.60
CA CYS A 126 -10.28 1.42 -4.26
C CYS A 126 -9.89 0.18 -3.43
N ASP A 127 -10.66 -0.89 -3.46
CA ASP A 127 -10.33 -2.13 -2.73
C ASP A 127 -9.07 -2.80 -3.30
N LEU A 128 -8.86 -2.78 -4.62
CA LEU A 128 -7.65 -3.26 -5.28
C LEU A 128 -6.45 -2.37 -4.95
N LEU A 129 -6.64 -1.04 -5.03
CA LEU A 129 -5.59 -0.08 -4.73
C LEU A 129 -5.11 -0.20 -3.28
N ALA A 130 -6.00 -0.41 -2.32
CA ALA A 130 -5.62 -0.64 -0.93
C ALA A 130 -4.68 -1.85 -0.78
N LYS A 131 -4.99 -2.96 -1.47
CA LYS A 131 -4.14 -4.17 -1.47
C LYS A 131 -2.80 -3.92 -2.17
N VAL A 132 -2.81 -3.21 -3.31
CA VAL A 132 -1.60 -2.84 -4.04
C VAL A 132 -0.71 -1.95 -3.19
N TYR A 133 -1.27 -0.95 -2.53
CA TYR A 133 -0.53 -0.02 -1.66
C TYR A 133 0.19 -0.73 -0.52
N ILE A 134 -0.48 -1.64 0.19
CA ILE A 134 0.13 -2.44 1.26
C ILE A 134 1.36 -3.21 0.75
N ASN A 135 1.28 -3.75 -0.49
CA ASN A 135 2.41 -4.45 -1.09
C ASN A 135 3.51 -3.48 -1.60
N LEU A 136 3.15 -2.29 -2.06
CA LEU A 136 4.13 -1.30 -2.50
C LEU A 136 5.04 -0.81 -1.38
N ILE A 137 4.47 -0.63 -0.18
CA ILE A 137 5.21 -0.17 1.00
C ILE A 137 5.84 -1.32 1.81
N ASP A 138 5.86 -2.54 1.26
CA ASP A 138 6.49 -3.74 1.85
C ASP A 138 6.08 -4.08 3.29
N GLN A 139 4.90 -3.64 3.72
CA GLN A 139 4.44 -3.90 5.10
C GLN A 139 3.88 -5.30 5.35
N LYS A 140 4.11 -6.25 4.45
CA LYS A 140 3.73 -7.65 4.69
C LYS A 140 4.65 -8.38 5.66
N GLU A 141 5.89 -7.91 5.78
CA GLU A 141 6.87 -8.46 6.69
C GLU A 141 7.50 -7.32 7.49
N PRO A 142 7.71 -7.47 8.80
CA PRO A 142 8.48 -6.51 9.55
C PRO A 142 9.92 -6.52 8.99
N THR A 143 10.26 -5.52 8.19
CA THR A 143 11.63 -5.31 7.77
C THR A 143 12.44 -4.89 8.99
N LEU A 144 13.44 -5.70 9.36
CA LEU A 144 14.45 -5.28 10.30
C LEU A 144 15.27 -4.17 9.64
N ASP A 145 14.89 -2.92 9.90
CA ASP A 145 15.65 -1.76 9.42
C ASP A 145 16.91 -1.60 10.26
N PHE A 146 18.01 -2.15 9.76
CA PHE A 146 19.33 -1.99 10.38
C PHE A 146 19.95 -0.59 10.15
N GLN A 147 19.36 0.25 9.30
CA GLN A 147 19.91 1.57 8.97
C GLN A 147 19.46 2.67 9.94
N SER A 148 18.31 2.52 10.60
CA SER A 148 17.81 3.51 11.56
C SER A 148 18.56 3.53 12.90
N TYR A 149 19.47 2.58 13.14
CA TYR A 149 20.27 2.53 14.36
C TYR A 149 21.44 3.53 14.41
N ASN A 150 21.72 4.26 13.32
CA ASN A 150 22.90 5.14 13.25
C ASN A 150 22.64 6.63 13.53
N ASN A 151 21.40 7.04 13.84
CA ASN A 151 21.14 8.44 14.18
C ASN A 151 20.49 8.61 15.54
N ASN A 152 21.35 9.00 16.49
CA ASN A 152 21.01 9.71 17.73
C ASN A 152 20.28 8.95 18.84
N LYS A 153 21.06 8.29 19.68
CA LYS A 153 21.15 8.62 21.10
C LYS A 153 22.22 7.75 21.72
N LYS A 154 23.30 8.36 22.23
CA LYS A 154 24.14 7.75 23.25
C LYS A 154 23.28 7.62 24.51
N GLU A 155 22.40 6.67 24.57
CA GLU A 155 21.87 6.16 25.82
C GLU A 155 22.90 5.19 26.35
N ASN A 156 23.48 5.54 27.50
CA ASN A 156 24.37 4.67 28.25
C ASN A 156 23.54 3.46 28.71
N TYR A 157 23.46 2.44 27.86
CA TYR A 157 23.02 1.14 28.30
C TYR A 157 24.14 0.55 29.15
N THR A 158 23.98 0.53 30.46
CA THR A 158 24.74 -0.39 31.32
C THR A 158 24.41 -1.78 30.79
N LYS A 159 25.41 -2.42 30.15
CA LYS A 159 25.30 -3.80 29.70
C LYS A 159 25.06 -4.65 30.93
N ASP A 160 23.81 -5.05 31.16
CA ASP A 160 23.50 -6.08 32.13
C ASP A 160 24.00 -7.41 31.58
N ILE A 161 25.11 -7.89 32.15
CA ILE A 161 25.88 -9.05 31.67
C ILE A 161 25.17 -10.37 32.07
N SER A 162 23.93 -10.32 32.58
CA SER A 162 23.19 -11.48 33.06
C SER A 162 22.71 -12.44 31.98
N TYR A 163 22.84 -12.12 30.69
CA TYR A 163 22.35 -12.95 29.57
C TYR A 163 23.34 -13.98 29.04
N PHE A 164 24.56 -14.08 29.57
CA PHE A 164 25.48 -15.14 29.18
C PHE A 164 25.04 -16.46 29.81
N LYS A 165 24.37 -17.30 29.04
CA LYS A 165 24.20 -18.68 29.44
C LYS A 165 25.55 -19.34 29.62
N LYS A 166 25.74 -20.02 30.76
CA LYS A 166 26.96 -20.76 31.05
C LYS A 166 27.30 -21.69 29.84
N VAL A 167 28.41 -21.44 29.21
CA VAL A 167 28.87 -22.28 28.10
C VAL A 167 29.19 -23.68 28.67
N VAL A 168 28.41 -24.66 28.31
CA VAL A 168 28.66 -26.04 28.66
C VAL A 168 29.74 -26.54 27.71
N LYS A 169 30.93 -26.85 28.23
CA LYS A 169 32.00 -27.48 27.46
C LYS A 169 31.77 -28.98 27.47
N PRO A 170 31.90 -29.67 26.32
CA PRO A 170 31.81 -31.11 26.26
C PRO A 170 32.93 -31.78 27.10
N SER A 171 32.66 -32.92 27.65
CA SER A 171 33.67 -33.74 28.32
C SER A 171 34.63 -34.29 27.28
N GLU A 172 35.85 -34.70 27.71
CA GLU A 172 36.85 -35.30 26.82
C GLU A 172 36.30 -36.56 26.11
N LYS A 173 35.46 -37.32 26.80
CA LYS A 173 34.81 -38.49 26.24
C LYS A 173 33.82 -38.11 25.11
N GLU A 174 32.98 -37.14 25.33
CA GLU A 174 32.03 -36.65 24.29
C GLU A 174 32.77 -36.08 23.09
N PHE A 175 33.89 -35.40 23.32
CA PHE A 175 34.72 -34.86 22.23
C PHE A 175 35.38 -36.00 21.41
N THR A 176 35.92 -37.03 22.06
CA THR A 176 36.51 -38.18 21.36
C THR A 176 35.46 -39.00 20.61
N ASP A 177 34.28 -39.18 21.19
CA ASP A 177 33.20 -39.94 20.54
C ASP A 177 32.67 -39.14 19.34
N HIS A 178 32.58 -37.82 19.44
CA HIS A 178 32.23 -36.94 18.32
C HIS A 178 33.25 -36.97 17.18
N GLN A 179 34.56 -36.97 17.49
CA GLN A 179 35.59 -37.12 16.47
C GLN A 179 35.53 -38.46 15.77
N LYS A 180 35.27 -39.56 16.50
CA LYS A 180 35.07 -40.89 15.90
C LYS A 180 33.87 -40.91 14.97
N PHE A 181 32.74 -40.36 15.39
CA PHE A 181 31.56 -40.24 14.57
C PHE A 181 31.81 -39.46 13.27
N LEU A 182 32.52 -38.34 13.33
CA LEU A 182 32.87 -37.56 12.13
C LEU A 182 33.73 -38.35 11.16
N LYS A 183 34.72 -39.11 11.66
CA LYS A 183 35.67 -39.87 10.83
C LYS A 183 35.07 -41.15 10.25
N VAL A 184 34.31 -41.89 11.03
CA VAL A 184 33.78 -43.18 10.66
C VAL A 184 32.45 -43.11 9.95
N ASP A 185 31.49 -42.41 10.54
CA ASP A 185 30.10 -42.37 10.04
C ASP A 185 29.90 -41.30 8.96
N LEU A 186 30.44 -40.11 9.13
CA LEU A 186 30.27 -39.04 8.16
C LEU A 186 31.39 -38.93 7.12
N LYS A 187 32.52 -39.66 7.31
CA LYS A 187 33.70 -39.60 6.42
C LYS A 187 34.15 -38.15 6.10
N LYS A 188 33.98 -37.25 7.04
CA LYS A 188 34.32 -35.83 6.91
C LYS A 188 35.32 -35.45 8.00
N ASN A 189 36.43 -34.82 7.59
CA ASN A 189 37.40 -34.23 8.50
C ASN A 189 37.18 -32.69 8.46
N PHE A 190 36.73 -32.12 9.56
CA PHE A 190 36.52 -30.65 9.67
C PHE A 190 37.63 -29.98 10.50
N PHE A 191 38.62 -30.73 11.03
CA PHE A 191 39.76 -30.21 11.81
C PHE A 191 41.01 -31.01 11.53
#